data_30bccedb68ef8a3af53f945bbb0a626c
#
_entry.id   30bccedb68ef8a3af53f945bbb0a626c
#
_cell.length_a   1.000
_cell.length_b   1.000
_cell.length_c   1.000
_cell.angle_alpha   90.00
_cell.angle_beta   90.00
_cell.angle_gamma   90.00
#
_symmetry.space_group_name_H-M   'P 1'
#
loop_
_entity.id
_entity.type
_entity.pdbx_description
1 polymer ?
#
loop_
_entity_poly.entity_id
_entity_poly.type
_entity_poly.pdbx_seq_one_letter_code
_entity_poly.pdbx_strand_id
1 'polypeptide(L)'
;GREKNKPELNKKHLYQYSDGVFLLTGCTNSELAKAWYGNQIDKMHEIMKDYIDAFGKQNVFVELQKHFVKGDIKRNGKLIELADKFNLLTVATNNVHYHLPERRKIQDVLISVKNNLSLANTHLQRKPNSHYYLKSGDEMNDLFSEYPSAVSNSLDIAELCEFDLTEKLDYKLPSYPVPNGYSTISYLKEICLEAAYRKYGGLNSKINNRLEEELNLIERNKLEGFFLLYRDVIEIAHGIMIEIGLSDPEISLEERSPGRGRGSSVSMLVGYLIGISHIDPIKFDLSLERFITDDISNCLPDIDIDFPREIREQLIKRIHQKWGPEHA
;
A
#
# COMPACT_ATOMS: atom_id res chain seq x y z
N GLY A 1 -6.22 -5.15 -10.63
CA GLY A 1 -7.49 -5.01 -11.39
C GLY A 1 -7.25 -4.30 -12.72
N ARG A 2 -7.96 -4.67 -13.75
CA ARG A 2 -7.80 -4.10 -15.10
C ARG A 2 -8.34 -2.68 -15.22
N GLU A 3 -9.20 -2.27 -14.31
CA GLU A 3 -9.86 -0.97 -14.34
C GLU A 3 -9.58 -0.19 -13.05
N LYS A 4 -9.11 1.04 -13.18
CA LYS A 4 -8.82 1.91 -12.03
C LYS A 4 -10.10 2.09 -11.18
N ASN A 5 -10.00 1.91 -9.89
CA ASN A 5 -11.10 1.97 -8.92
C ASN A 5 -12.14 0.82 -8.98
N LYS A 6 -11.86 -0.25 -9.74
CA LYS A 6 -12.67 -1.48 -9.75
C LYS A 6 -11.75 -2.69 -9.57
N PRO A 7 -11.19 -2.88 -8.38
CA PRO A 7 -10.32 -4.01 -8.12
C PRO A 7 -11.14 -5.31 -8.20
N GLU A 8 -10.70 -6.22 -9.04
CA GLU A 8 -11.25 -7.57 -9.16
C GLU A 8 -10.14 -8.58 -8.92
N LEU A 9 -10.39 -9.56 -8.08
CA LEU A 9 -9.49 -10.66 -7.82
C LEU A 9 -10.18 -11.98 -8.18
N ASN A 10 -9.50 -12.83 -8.91
CA ASN A 10 -9.98 -14.18 -9.15
C ASN A 10 -9.91 -14.99 -7.84
N LYS A 11 -10.99 -15.66 -7.50
CA LYS A 11 -11.12 -16.50 -6.30
C LYS A 11 -9.96 -17.52 -6.16
N LYS A 12 -9.48 -18.07 -7.27
CA LYS A 12 -8.33 -19.00 -7.29
C LYS A 12 -7.05 -18.34 -6.75
N HIS A 13 -6.81 -17.06 -7.07
CA HIS A 13 -5.66 -16.36 -6.52
C HIS A 13 -5.80 -16.10 -5.02
N LEU A 14 -7.01 -15.77 -4.55
CA LEU A 14 -7.26 -15.63 -3.12
C LEU A 14 -6.94 -16.94 -2.38
N TYR A 15 -7.34 -18.08 -2.94
CA TYR A 15 -7.09 -19.39 -2.34
C TYR A 15 -5.62 -19.80 -2.31
N GLN A 16 -4.81 -19.30 -3.25
CA GLN A 16 -3.35 -19.53 -3.26
C GLN A 16 -2.61 -18.81 -2.13
N TYR A 17 -3.21 -17.76 -1.57
CA TYR A 17 -2.62 -16.90 -0.53
C TYR A 17 -3.49 -16.89 0.74
N SER A 18 -4.12 -18.01 1.05
CA SER A 18 -5.02 -18.13 2.21
C SER A 18 -4.30 -18.45 3.52
N ASP A 19 -3.02 -18.79 3.47
CA ASP A 19 -2.22 -19.10 4.65
C ASP A 19 -2.12 -17.88 5.59
N GLY A 20 -2.39 -18.09 6.89
CA GLY A 20 -2.42 -17.03 7.90
C GLY A 20 -3.62 -16.08 7.80
N VAL A 21 -4.64 -16.38 6.97
CA VAL A 21 -5.83 -15.53 6.79
C VAL A 21 -7.06 -16.16 7.40
N PHE A 22 -7.81 -15.41 8.20
CA PHE A 22 -9.14 -15.80 8.68
C PHE A 22 -10.22 -15.34 7.71
N LEU A 23 -11.16 -16.24 7.40
CA LEU A 23 -12.31 -15.95 6.54
C LEU A 23 -13.59 -15.80 7.38
N LEU A 24 -14.23 -14.63 7.28
CA LEU A 24 -15.60 -14.43 7.72
C LEU A 24 -16.51 -14.51 6.48
N THR A 25 -17.64 -15.24 6.56
CA THR A 25 -18.48 -15.57 5.40
C THR A 25 -19.16 -14.37 4.71
N GLY A 26 -19.03 -13.19 5.29
CA GLY A 26 -19.40 -11.93 4.65
C GLY A 26 -20.84 -11.50 4.84
N CYS A 27 -21.11 -10.29 4.36
CA CYS A 27 -22.40 -9.61 4.51
C CYS A 27 -23.47 -10.10 3.51
N THR A 28 -24.59 -9.40 3.44
CA THR A 28 -25.72 -9.67 2.53
C THR A 28 -25.37 -9.67 1.04
N ASN A 29 -24.19 -9.16 0.66
CA ASN A 29 -23.69 -9.14 -0.73
C ASN A 29 -22.73 -10.31 -1.03
N SER A 30 -22.40 -11.14 -0.03
CA SER A 30 -21.51 -12.29 -0.23
C SER A 30 -22.14 -13.33 -1.17
N GLU A 31 -21.31 -14.21 -1.74
CA GLU A 31 -21.79 -15.30 -2.58
C GLU A 31 -22.69 -16.28 -1.80
N LEU A 32 -22.39 -16.50 -0.52
CA LEU A 32 -23.20 -17.33 0.36
C LEU A 32 -24.60 -16.73 0.57
N ALA A 33 -24.66 -15.41 0.83
CA ALA A 33 -25.93 -14.71 0.97
C ALA A 33 -26.73 -14.71 -0.34
N LYS A 34 -26.08 -14.52 -1.49
CA LYS A 34 -26.73 -14.61 -2.81
C LYS A 34 -27.31 -16.00 -3.08
N ALA A 35 -26.58 -17.07 -2.73
CA ALA A 35 -27.07 -18.43 -2.85
C ALA A 35 -28.29 -18.67 -1.94
N TRP A 36 -28.27 -18.14 -0.71
CA TRP A 36 -29.42 -18.19 0.20
C TRP A 36 -30.66 -17.48 -0.36
N TYR A 37 -30.49 -16.22 -0.82
CA TYR A 37 -31.59 -15.46 -1.44
C TYR A 37 -32.15 -16.14 -2.71
N GLY A 38 -31.30 -16.84 -3.45
CA GLY A 38 -31.68 -17.66 -4.60
C GLY A 38 -32.28 -19.03 -4.23
N ASN A 39 -32.44 -19.35 -2.94
CA ASN A 39 -32.88 -20.64 -2.41
C ASN A 39 -32.06 -21.84 -2.92
N GLN A 40 -30.74 -21.63 -3.13
CA GLN A 40 -29.77 -22.58 -3.66
C GLN A 40 -29.01 -23.27 -2.52
N ILE A 41 -29.65 -24.15 -1.76
CA ILE A 41 -29.04 -24.75 -0.55
C ILE A 41 -27.81 -25.59 -0.88
N ASP A 42 -27.84 -26.37 -1.95
CA ASP A 42 -26.69 -27.20 -2.35
C ASP A 42 -25.49 -26.32 -2.69
N LYS A 43 -25.71 -25.19 -3.36
CA LYS A 43 -24.63 -24.21 -3.65
C LYS A 43 -24.07 -23.56 -2.38
N MET A 44 -24.89 -23.31 -1.36
CA MET A 44 -24.35 -22.84 -0.07
C MET A 44 -23.41 -23.88 0.54
N HIS A 45 -23.74 -25.18 0.46
CA HIS A 45 -22.87 -26.24 0.94
C HIS A 45 -21.57 -26.35 0.12
N GLU A 46 -21.61 -26.19 -1.18
CA GLU A 46 -20.42 -26.16 -2.05
C GLU A 46 -19.52 -25.00 -1.70
N ILE A 47 -20.07 -23.78 -1.56
CA ILE A 47 -19.32 -22.59 -1.17
C ILE A 47 -18.63 -22.80 0.18
N MET A 48 -19.32 -23.39 1.17
CA MET A 48 -18.72 -23.63 2.47
C MET A 48 -17.60 -24.67 2.42
N LYS A 49 -17.73 -25.72 1.61
CA LYS A 49 -16.64 -26.68 1.39
C LYS A 49 -15.44 -26.01 0.75
N ASP A 50 -15.64 -25.21 -0.31
CA ASP A 50 -14.57 -24.44 -0.95
C ASP A 50 -13.82 -23.54 0.04
N TYR A 51 -14.55 -22.88 0.95
CA TYR A 51 -13.93 -22.04 1.99
C TYR A 51 -13.10 -22.86 2.98
N ILE A 52 -13.66 -23.99 3.45
CA ILE A 52 -12.98 -24.88 4.39
C ILE A 52 -11.73 -25.49 3.74
N ASP A 53 -11.81 -25.91 2.50
CA ASP A 53 -10.69 -26.51 1.76
C ASP A 53 -9.59 -25.51 1.48
N ALA A 54 -9.94 -24.24 1.24
CA ALA A 54 -8.97 -23.18 0.92
C ALA A 54 -8.30 -22.55 2.16
N PHE A 55 -9.04 -22.32 3.24
CA PHE A 55 -8.56 -21.59 4.42
C PHE A 55 -8.27 -22.50 5.63
N GLY A 56 -8.71 -23.74 5.59
CA GLY A 56 -8.74 -24.62 6.75
C GLY A 56 -9.92 -24.34 7.68
N LYS A 57 -10.50 -25.40 8.21
CA LYS A 57 -11.72 -25.33 9.03
C LYS A 57 -11.64 -24.38 10.22
N GLN A 58 -10.48 -24.34 10.87
CA GLN A 58 -10.22 -23.51 12.06
C GLN A 58 -10.14 -22.00 11.74
N ASN A 59 -9.97 -21.63 10.46
CA ASN A 59 -9.83 -20.25 10.01
C ASN A 59 -11.10 -19.71 9.34
N VAL A 60 -12.20 -20.51 9.31
CA VAL A 60 -13.47 -20.11 8.70
C VAL A 60 -14.52 -19.89 9.76
N PHE A 61 -15.08 -18.69 9.80
CA PHE A 61 -16.13 -18.29 10.74
C PHE A 61 -17.40 -17.88 9.99
N VAL A 62 -18.55 -18.37 10.47
CA VAL A 62 -19.85 -17.98 9.91
C VAL A 62 -20.26 -16.65 10.51
N GLU A 63 -20.33 -15.61 9.67
CA GLU A 63 -20.58 -14.24 10.07
C GLU A 63 -22.06 -13.95 10.22
N LEU A 64 -22.47 -13.50 11.40
CA LEU A 64 -23.83 -13.08 11.72
C LEU A 64 -23.90 -11.55 11.78
N GLN A 65 -24.93 -10.98 11.12
CA GLN A 65 -25.17 -9.53 11.12
C GLN A 65 -26.65 -9.25 11.39
N LYS A 66 -26.95 -8.24 12.23
CA LYS A 66 -28.32 -7.84 12.57
C LYS A 66 -28.47 -6.33 12.49
N HIS A 67 -29.19 -5.84 11.48
CA HIS A 67 -29.41 -4.41 11.21
C HIS A 67 -30.89 -4.04 11.26
N PHE A 68 -31.74 -4.86 11.81
CA PHE A 68 -33.20 -4.67 11.88
C PHE A 68 -33.84 -4.50 10.48
N VAL A 69 -33.31 -5.20 9.50
CA VAL A 69 -33.89 -5.26 8.15
C VAL A 69 -34.69 -6.57 7.97
N LYS A 70 -35.67 -6.50 7.08
CA LYS A 70 -36.49 -7.67 6.76
C LYS A 70 -35.62 -8.85 6.30
N GLY A 71 -35.75 -9.98 6.97
CA GLY A 71 -35.03 -11.20 6.65
C GLY A 71 -33.80 -11.48 7.51
N ASP A 72 -33.30 -10.53 8.32
CA ASP A 72 -32.11 -10.73 9.17
C ASP A 72 -32.20 -11.98 10.06
N ILE A 73 -33.33 -12.16 10.75
CA ILE A 73 -33.56 -13.29 11.66
C ILE A 73 -33.52 -14.62 10.88
N LYS A 74 -34.23 -14.69 9.75
CA LYS A 74 -34.26 -15.92 8.93
C LYS A 74 -32.89 -16.26 8.34
N ARG A 75 -32.16 -15.23 7.89
CA ARG A 75 -30.79 -15.39 7.37
C ARG A 75 -29.87 -15.92 8.47
N ASN A 76 -29.84 -15.27 9.63
CA ASN A 76 -28.98 -15.70 10.73
C ASN A 76 -29.33 -17.11 11.21
N GLY A 77 -30.60 -17.47 11.34
CA GLY A 77 -31.00 -18.84 11.67
C GLY A 77 -30.44 -19.86 10.66
N LYS A 78 -30.53 -19.55 9.36
CA LYS A 78 -29.98 -20.44 8.32
C LYS A 78 -28.46 -20.51 8.32
N LEU A 79 -27.77 -19.41 8.63
CA LEU A 79 -26.32 -19.37 8.77
C LEU A 79 -25.86 -20.19 9.99
N ILE A 80 -26.63 -20.18 11.08
CA ILE A 80 -26.34 -20.99 12.26
C ILE A 80 -26.52 -22.49 11.96
N GLU A 81 -27.64 -22.88 11.30
CA GLU A 81 -27.82 -24.27 10.83
C GLU A 81 -26.64 -24.73 9.94
N LEU A 82 -26.13 -23.83 9.11
CA LEU A 82 -24.99 -24.12 8.26
C LEU A 82 -23.69 -24.26 9.05
N ALA A 83 -23.47 -23.39 10.06
CA ALA A 83 -22.35 -23.47 10.98
C ALA A 83 -22.33 -24.79 11.74
N ASP A 84 -23.49 -25.19 12.29
CA ASP A 84 -23.66 -26.46 13.00
C ASP A 84 -23.35 -27.66 12.10
N LYS A 85 -23.90 -27.66 10.88
CA LYS A 85 -23.68 -28.74 9.90
C LYS A 85 -22.21 -28.97 9.58
N PHE A 86 -21.41 -27.90 9.46
CA PHE A 86 -19.99 -27.97 9.16
C PHE A 86 -19.11 -27.94 10.43
N ASN A 87 -19.73 -27.84 11.60
CA ASN A 87 -19.08 -27.67 12.88
C ASN A 87 -18.07 -26.53 12.86
N LEU A 88 -18.56 -25.32 12.50
CA LEU A 88 -17.84 -24.05 12.44
C LEU A 88 -18.31 -23.12 13.54
N LEU A 89 -17.43 -22.22 13.97
CA LEU A 89 -17.79 -21.16 14.90
C LEU A 89 -18.53 -20.03 14.16
N THR A 90 -19.44 -19.37 14.88
CA THR A 90 -20.11 -18.15 14.42
C THR A 90 -19.39 -16.92 14.99
N VAL A 91 -19.44 -15.79 14.28
CA VAL A 91 -18.93 -14.50 14.75
C VAL A 91 -19.95 -13.40 14.47
N ALA A 92 -20.19 -12.54 15.43
CA ALA A 92 -21.08 -11.39 15.28
C ALA A 92 -20.31 -10.16 14.84
N THR A 93 -20.75 -9.54 13.75
CA THR A 93 -20.19 -8.27 13.23
C THR A 93 -21.30 -7.27 12.93
N ASN A 94 -20.94 -6.02 12.62
CA ASN A 94 -21.93 -4.98 12.35
C ASN A 94 -21.82 -4.34 10.96
N ASN A 95 -20.99 -4.81 10.03
CA ASN A 95 -20.84 -4.22 8.69
C ASN A 95 -20.78 -2.67 8.76
N VAL A 96 -19.82 -2.16 9.53
CA VAL A 96 -19.70 -0.74 9.87
C VAL A 96 -19.42 0.13 8.65
N HIS A 97 -20.19 1.19 8.46
CA HIS A 97 -20.02 2.20 7.40
C HIS A 97 -19.76 3.61 7.94
N TYR A 98 -20.02 3.85 9.22
CA TYR A 98 -19.79 5.11 9.91
C TYR A 98 -19.65 4.84 11.44
N HIS A 99 -19.01 5.76 12.15
CA HIS A 99 -18.69 5.57 13.57
C HIS A 99 -19.87 5.92 14.52
N LEU A 100 -20.79 6.80 14.11
CA LEU A 100 -21.97 7.18 14.87
C LEU A 100 -23.22 7.15 13.99
N PRO A 101 -24.43 6.87 14.53
CA PRO A 101 -25.67 6.79 13.75
C PRO A 101 -25.99 8.03 12.93
N GLU A 102 -25.68 9.24 13.47
CA GLU A 102 -25.93 10.53 12.83
C GLU A 102 -25.10 10.74 11.58
N ARG A 103 -23.94 10.07 11.47
CA ARG A 103 -23.03 10.14 10.31
C ARG A 103 -23.55 9.40 9.09
N ARG A 104 -24.64 8.65 9.21
CA ARG A 104 -25.36 8.09 8.06
C ARG A 104 -25.61 9.14 6.96
N LYS A 105 -25.98 10.36 7.34
CA LYS A 105 -26.24 11.44 6.36
C LYS A 105 -25.03 11.74 5.46
N ILE A 106 -23.83 11.73 6.04
CA ILE A 106 -22.59 11.93 5.30
C ILE A 106 -22.33 10.73 4.36
N GLN A 107 -22.51 9.51 4.85
CA GLN A 107 -22.38 8.30 4.02
C GLN A 107 -23.35 8.34 2.83
N ASP A 108 -24.59 8.76 3.03
CA ASP A 108 -25.59 8.88 1.98
C ASP A 108 -25.14 9.89 0.89
N VAL A 109 -24.51 11.01 1.28
CA VAL A 109 -23.92 11.97 0.34
C VAL A 109 -22.73 11.37 -0.40
N LEU A 110 -21.82 10.67 0.28
CA LEU A 110 -20.67 10.03 -0.35
C LEU A 110 -21.09 8.96 -1.38
N ILE A 111 -22.18 8.22 -1.10
CA ILE A 111 -22.75 7.26 -2.07
C ILE A 111 -23.29 8.01 -3.30
N SER A 112 -23.93 9.13 -3.11
CA SER A 112 -24.45 9.96 -4.19
C SER A 112 -23.30 10.49 -5.07
N VAL A 113 -22.23 11.00 -4.47
CA VAL A 113 -21.01 11.44 -5.18
C VAL A 113 -20.37 10.29 -5.94
N LYS A 114 -20.17 9.13 -5.29
CA LYS A 114 -19.58 7.94 -5.92
C LYS A 114 -20.33 7.49 -7.17
N ASN A 115 -21.66 7.57 -7.15
CA ASN A 115 -22.51 7.13 -8.26
C ASN A 115 -22.84 8.26 -9.25
N ASN A 116 -22.38 9.49 -8.99
CA ASN A 116 -22.71 10.68 -9.76
C ASN A 116 -24.24 10.87 -9.92
N LEU A 117 -24.99 10.66 -8.85
CA LEU A 117 -26.45 10.75 -8.80
C LEU A 117 -26.89 11.71 -7.70
N SER A 118 -28.10 12.26 -7.83
CA SER A 118 -28.72 13.01 -6.75
C SER A 118 -29.11 12.12 -5.58
N LEU A 119 -29.26 12.70 -4.37
CA LEU A 119 -29.64 11.97 -3.17
C LEU A 119 -31.00 11.22 -3.36
N ALA A 120 -31.92 11.84 -4.09
CA ALA A 120 -33.23 11.24 -4.39
C ALA A 120 -33.12 9.95 -5.23
N ASN A 121 -32.10 9.86 -6.10
CA ASN A 121 -31.92 8.76 -7.04
C ASN A 121 -31.01 7.64 -6.52
N THR A 122 -30.48 7.77 -5.29
CA THR A 122 -29.56 6.79 -4.70
C THR A 122 -30.17 5.93 -3.58
N HIS A 123 -31.50 5.94 -3.40
CA HIS A 123 -32.16 5.26 -2.29
C HIS A 123 -31.91 3.74 -2.27
N LEU A 124 -31.73 3.09 -3.43
CA LEU A 124 -31.44 1.64 -3.52
C LEU A 124 -29.98 1.29 -3.18
N GLN A 125 -29.06 2.25 -3.35
CA GLN A 125 -27.63 2.06 -3.04
C GLN A 125 -27.29 2.39 -1.58
N ARG A 126 -28.15 3.15 -0.90
CA ARG A 126 -27.96 3.56 0.49
C ARG A 126 -28.36 2.46 1.47
N LYS A 127 -27.78 2.49 2.66
CA LYS A 127 -28.20 1.60 3.75
C LYS A 127 -29.62 1.93 4.20
N PRO A 128 -30.46 0.92 4.47
CA PRO A 128 -31.90 1.15 4.77
C PRO A 128 -32.14 1.91 6.06
N ASN A 129 -31.23 1.84 7.03
CA ASN A 129 -31.35 2.50 8.32
C ASN A 129 -29.98 2.94 8.86
N SER A 130 -29.92 3.48 10.09
CA SER A 130 -28.71 3.99 10.73
C SER A 130 -27.96 2.97 11.60
N HIS A 131 -28.30 1.69 11.57
CA HIS A 131 -27.69 0.66 12.43
C HIS A 131 -26.33 0.15 11.96
N TYR A 132 -25.76 0.70 10.88
CA TYR A 132 -24.44 0.34 10.32
C TYR A 132 -23.31 1.18 10.93
N TYR A 133 -23.40 1.52 12.22
CA TYR A 133 -22.37 2.28 12.94
C TYR A 133 -21.52 1.37 13.84
N LEU A 134 -20.39 1.89 14.29
CA LEU A 134 -19.50 1.19 15.20
C LEU A 134 -20.15 1.09 16.59
N LYS A 135 -20.61 -0.08 16.95
CA LYS A 135 -21.26 -0.37 18.25
C LYS A 135 -20.23 -0.71 19.30
N SER A 136 -20.54 -0.37 20.55
CA SER A 136 -19.80 -0.84 21.71
C SER A 136 -19.97 -2.35 21.93
N GLY A 137 -19.12 -2.95 22.78
CA GLY A 137 -19.27 -4.35 23.18
C GLY A 137 -20.62 -4.64 23.85
N ASP A 138 -21.10 -3.72 24.71
CA ASP A 138 -22.39 -3.85 25.38
C ASP A 138 -23.55 -3.82 24.37
N GLU A 139 -23.53 -2.87 23.42
CA GLU A 139 -24.54 -2.82 22.35
C GLU A 139 -24.51 -4.08 21.46
N MET A 140 -23.34 -4.67 21.23
CA MET A 140 -23.24 -5.93 20.48
C MET A 140 -23.75 -7.11 21.30
N ASN A 141 -23.48 -7.17 22.61
CA ASN A 141 -24.01 -8.19 23.52
C ASN A 141 -25.55 -8.14 23.59
N ASP A 142 -26.12 -6.94 23.70
CA ASP A 142 -27.57 -6.76 23.68
C ASP A 142 -28.18 -7.18 22.35
N LEU A 143 -27.54 -6.79 21.22
CA LEU A 143 -28.02 -7.06 19.88
C LEU A 143 -28.02 -8.57 19.56
N PHE A 144 -27.01 -9.30 20.06
CA PHE A 144 -26.83 -10.74 19.87
C PHE A 144 -27.02 -11.55 21.15
N SER A 145 -27.88 -11.09 22.07
CA SER A 145 -28.17 -11.77 23.33
C SER A 145 -28.62 -13.22 23.18
N GLU A 146 -29.21 -13.56 22.02
CA GLU A 146 -29.59 -14.94 21.66
C GLU A 146 -28.36 -15.80 21.26
N TYR A 147 -27.22 -15.17 20.93
CA TYR A 147 -25.99 -15.82 20.41
C TYR A 147 -24.74 -15.23 21.04
N PRO A 148 -24.58 -15.29 22.38
CA PRO A 148 -23.49 -14.62 23.09
C PRO A 148 -22.11 -15.14 22.68
N SER A 149 -21.99 -16.42 22.34
CA SER A 149 -20.73 -17.00 21.83
C SER A 149 -20.28 -16.36 20.51
N ALA A 150 -21.21 -15.91 19.67
CA ALA A 150 -20.82 -15.24 18.44
C ALA A 150 -20.17 -13.86 18.69
N VAL A 151 -20.49 -13.21 19.80
CA VAL A 151 -19.85 -11.96 20.21
C VAL A 151 -18.49 -12.26 20.82
N SER A 152 -18.37 -13.24 21.74
CA SER A 152 -17.08 -13.60 22.35
C SER A 152 -16.05 -14.08 21.32
N ASN A 153 -16.48 -14.86 20.31
CA ASN A 153 -15.59 -15.33 19.24
C ASN A 153 -14.94 -14.18 18.44
N SER A 154 -15.48 -12.96 18.47
CA SER A 154 -14.83 -11.80 17.85
C SER A 154 -13.55 -11.40 18.58
N LEU A 155 -13.50 -11.59 19.89
CA LEU A 155 -12.29 -11.38 20.70
C LEU A 155 -11.27 -12.49 20.42
N ASP A 156 -11.71 -13.75 20.39
CA ASP A 156 -10.84 -14.89 20.07
C ASP A 156 -10.15 -14.72 18.71
N ILE A 157 -10.90 -14.26 17.69
CA ILE A 157 -10.31 -13.94 16.37
C ILE A 157 -9.30 -12.80 16.47
N ALA A 158 -9.59 -11.74 17.24
CA ALA A 158 -8.69 -10.61 17.41
C ALA A 158 -7.38 -11.03 18.08
N GLU A 159 -7.43 -11.92 19.07
CA GLU A 159 -6.26 -12.48 19.75
C GLU A 159 -5.41 -13.38 18.86
N LEU A 160 -6.03 -14.06 17.90
CA LEU A 160 -5.33 -14.86 16.88
C LEU A 160 -4.67 -14.02 15.78
N CYS A 161 -5.04 -12.75 15.64
CA CYS A 161 -4.47 -11.84 14.65
C CYS A 161 -3.20 -11.18 15.20
N GLU A 162 -2.06 -11.86 15.05
CA GLU A 162 -0.75 -11.40 15.54
C GLU A 162 0.07 -10.58 14.55
N PHE A 163 -0.50 -10.23 13.39
CA PHE A 163 0.22 -9.48 12.36
C PHE A 163 0.39 -8.01 12.77
N ASP A 164 1.63 -7.59 12.93
CA ASP A 164 2.00 -6.19 13.19
C ASP A 164 2.58 -5.56 11.93
N LEU A 165 1.92 -4.52 11.44
CA LEU A 165 2.34 -3.76 10.26
C LEU A 165 3.66 -3.02 10.46
N THR A 166 4.04 -2.72 11.70
CA THR A 166 5.26 -1.97 12.00
C THR A 166 6.48 -2.87 12.15
N GLU A 167 6.28 -4.11 12.64
CA GLU A 167 7.37 -5.03 12.94
C GLU A 167 7.53 -6.12 11.87
N LYS A 168 6.42 -6.54 11.22
CA LYS A 168 6.40 -7.70 10.31
C LYS A 168 6.35 -7.36 8.83
N LEU A 169 6.30 -6.08 8.46
CA LEU A 169 6.56 -5.67 7.09
C LEU A 169 8.07 -5.72 6.85
N ASP A 170 8.53 -6.86 6.34
CA ASP A 170 9.91 -7.02 5.86
C ASP A 170 10.10 -6.19 4.58
N TYR A 171 10.25 -4.87 4.74
CA TYR A 171 10.61 -3.98 3.65
C TYR A 171 12.00 -4.35 3.17
N LYS A 172 12.06 -5.04 2.05
CA LYS A 172 13.33 -5.28 1.35
C LYS A 172 13.64 -4.03 0.55
N LEU A 173 14.65 -3.31 1.02
CA LEU A 173 15.26 -2.27 0.20
C LEU A 173 15.80 -2.86 -1.10
N PRO A 174 15.72 -2.15 -2.24
CA PRO A 174 16.18 -2.68 -3.50
C PRO A 174 17.68 -2.99 -3.44
N SER A 175 18.04 -4.22 -3.78
CA SER A 175 19.45 -4.57 -4.05
C SER A 175 19.85 -3.98 -5.41
N TYR A 176 21.02 -3.40 -5.49
CA TYR A 176 21.55 -2.85 -6.73
C TYR A 176 22.79 -3.62 -7.18
N PRO A 177 22.83 -4.12 -8.43
CA PRO A 177 24.01 -4.80 -8.98
C PRO A 177 25.13 -3.79 -9.21
N VAL A 178 26.29 -4.03 -8.62
CA VAL A 178 27.48 -3.18 -8.77
C VAL A 178 28.56 -3.92 -9.60
N PRO A 179 29.48 -3.19 -10.26
CA PRO A 179 30.62 -3.78 -10.96
C PRO A 179 31.50 -4.63 -10.05
N ASN A 180 32.21 -5.61 -10.61
CA ASN A 180 33.12 -6.47 -9.87
C ASN A 180 34.19 -5.63 -9.14
N GLY A 181 34.38 -5.93 -7.87
CA GLY A 181 35.36 -5.24 -7.02
C GLY A 181 34.78 -4.11 -6.18
N TYR A 182 33.50 -3.76 -6.37
CA TYR A 182 32.82 -2.73 -5.57
C TYR A 182 31.81 -3.34 -4.58
N SER A 183 31.71 -2.72 -3.42
CA SER A 183 30.48 -2.77 -2.60
C SER A 183 29.52 -1.68 -3.07
N THR A 184 28.24 -1.79 -2.74
CA THR A 184 27.20 -0.82 -3.15
C THR A 184 27.55 0.60 -2.69
N ILE A 185 28.02 0.75 -1.45
CA ILE A 185 28.44 2.06 -0.92
C ILE A 185 29.73 2.57 -1.58
N SER A 186 30.72 1.71 -1.86
CA SER A 186 31.95 2.15 -2.50
C SER A 186 31.71 2.61 -3.94
N TYR A 187 30.78 1.97 -4.64
CA TYR A 187 30.38 2.38 -5.99
C TYR A 187 29.63 3.73 -5.98
N LEU A 188 28.69 3.92 -5.04
CA LEU A 188 28.01 5.20 -4.87
C LEU A 188 29.00 6.32 -4.53
N LYS A 189 29.98 6.04 -3.64
CA LYS A 189 31.05 6.97 -3.27
C LYS A 189 31.88 7.39 -4.46
N GLU A 190 32.30 6.46 -5.31
CA GLU A 190 33.09 6.77 -6.51
C GLU A 190 32.32 7.69 -7.47
N ILE A 191 31.05 7.36 -7.76
CA ILE A 191 30.18 8.22 -8.57
C ILE A 191 30.10 9.64 -8.01
N CYS A 192 29.92 9.76 -6.69
CA CYS A 192 29.84 11.06 -6.02
C CYS A 192 31.17 11.82 -6.08
N LEU A 193 32.32 11.15 -5.91
CA LEU A 193 33.64 11.76 -6.01
C LEU A 193 33.91 12.31 -7.41
N GLU A 194 33.65 11.52 -8.45
CA GLU A 194 33.79 11.96 -9.83
C GLU A 194 32.91 13.19 -10.14
N ALA A 195 31.64 13.14 -9.72
CA ALA A 195 30.72 14.26 -9.90
C ALA A 195 31.16 15.50 -9.12
N ALA A 196 31.71 15.34 -7.91
CA ALA A 196 32.23 16.44 -7.12
C ALA A 196 33.48 17.10 -7.77
N TYR A 197 34.38 16.31 -8.35
CA TYR A 197 35.50 16.84 -9.12
C TYR A 197 35.01 17.65 -10.33
N ARG A 198 34.03 17.17 -11.08
CA ARG A 198 33.44 17.90 -12.23
C ARG A 198 32.75 19.20 -11.80
N LYS A 199 31.97 19.18 -10.73
CA LYS A 199 31.16 20.34 -10.29
C LYS A 199 31.97 21.39 -9.54
N TYR A 200 32.95 20.99 -8.74
CA TYR A 200 33.68 21.88 -7.83
C TYR A 200 35.14 22.08 -8.23
N GLY A 201 35.65 21.36 -9.24
CA GLY A 201 37.04 21.38 -9.64
C GLY A 201 38.01 20.77 -8.62
N GLY A 202 37.48 20.11 -7.58
CA GLY A 202 38.22 19.44 -6.53
C GLY A 202 37.41 19.33 -5.24
N LEU A 203 37.97 18.61 -4.26
CA LEU A 203 37.37 18.41 -2.94
C LEU A 203 38.07 19.32 -1.91
N ASN A 204 37.34 20.28 -1.35
CA ASN A 204 37.79 20.99 -0.14
C ASN A 204 37.28 20.26 1.10
N SER A 205 37.75 20.65 2.28
CA SER A 205 37.40 20.02 3.56
C SER A 205 35.88 20.06 3.83
N LYS A 206 35.20 21.15 3.47
CA LYS A 206 33.75 21.31 3.70
C LYS A 206 32.96 20.28 2.86
N ILE A 207 33.27 20.14 1.58
CA ILE A 207 32.63 19.20 0.66
C ILE A 207 32.93 17.76 1.08
N ASN A 208 34.19 17.45 1.38
CA ASN A 208 34.60 16.11 1.78
C ASN A 208 33.90 15.65 3.07
N ASN A 209 33.93 16.49 4.11
CA ASN A 209 33.31 16.17 5.38
C ASN A 209 31.80 15.94 5.22
N ARG A 210 31.11 16.79 4.47
CA ARG A 210 29.69 16.66 4.20
C ARG A 210 29.37 15.37 3.41
N LEU A 211 30.18 15.06 2.40
CA LEU A 211 30.00 13.83 1.61
C LEU A 211 30.19 12.58 2.45
N GLU A 212 31.22 12.52 3.27
CA GLU A 212 31.47 11.39 4.16
C GLU A 212 30.36 11.24 5.21
N GLU A 213 29.87 12.33 5.79
CA GLU A 213 28.75 12.33 6.72
C GLU A 213 27.50 11.72 6.07
N GLU A 214 27.14 12.18 4.86
CA GLU A 214 25.96 11.68 4.13
C GLU A 214 26.10 10.21 3.70
N LEU A 215 27.28 9.82 3.20
CA LEU A 215 27.53 8.42 2.82
C LEU A 215 27.47 7.48 4.02
N ASN A 216 28.00 7.91 5.18
CA ASN A 216 27.88 7.12 6.42
C ASN A 216 26.43 6.94 6.87
N LEU A 217 25.59 7.99 6.74
CA LEU A 217 24.17 7.91 7.05
C LEU A 217 23.42 6.96 6.07
N ILE A 218 23.74 7.05 4.79
CA ILE A 218 23.18 6.18 3.74
C ILE A 218 23.55 4.71 4.01
N GLU A 219 24.80 4.42 4.35
CA GLU A 219 25.29 3.08 4.65
C GLU A 219 24.63 2.49 5.91
N ARG A 220 24.57 3.25 7.02
CA ARG A 220 23.91 2.81 8.26
C ARG A 220 22.46 2.42 8.03
N ASN A 221 21.78 3.12 7.14
CA ASN A 221 20.37 2.90 6.82
C ASN A 221 20.17 1.95 5.62
N LYS A 222 21.25 1.39 5.04
CA LYS A 222 21.23 0.49 3.89
C LYS A 222 20.51 1.07 2.65
N LEU A 223 20.65 2.38 2.43
CA LEU A 223 19.96 3.12 1.37
C LEU A 223 20.78 3.29 0.09
N GLU A 224 22.01 2.78 0.03
CA GLU A 224 22.91 2.95 -1.12
C GLU A 224 22.31 2.42 -2.43
N GLY A 225 21.65 1.25 -2.38
CA GLY A 225 20.95 0.69 -3.55
C GLY A 225 19.78 1.56 -4.02
N PHE A 226 19.10 2.21 -3.10
CA PHE A 226 18.02 3.15 -3.38
C PHE A 226 18.53 4.38 -4.15
N PHE A 227 19.63 5.01 -3.70
CA PHE A 227 20.23 6.14 -4.41
C PHE A 227 20.76 5.77 -5.80
N LEU A 228 21.37 4.60 -5.95
CA LEU A 228 21.84 4.10 -7.25
C LEU A 228 20.67 3.82 -8.20
N LEU A 229 19.55 3.30 -7.70
CA LEU A 229 18.33 3.12 -8.50
C LEU A 229 17.79 4.46 -9.03
N TYR A 230 17.74 5.49 -8.18
CA TYR A 230 17.34 6.83 -8.61
C TYR A 230 18.28 7.41 -9.67
N ARG A 231 19.58 7.21 -9.53
CA ARG A 231 20.55 7.61 -10.55
C ARG A 231 20.28 6.93 -11.89
N ASP A 232 20.00 5.63 -11.89
CA ASP A 232 19.61 4.89 -13.10
C ASP A 232 18.39 5.50 -13.80
N VAL A 233 17.36 5.86 -13.03
CA VAL A 233 16.15 6.51 -13.57
C VAL A 233 16.49 7.86 -14.21
N ILE A 234 17.39 8.64 -13.57
CA ILE A 234 17.85 9.92 -14.09
C ILE A 234 18.69 9.73 -15.36
N GLU A 235 19.56 8.73 -15.41
CA GLU A 235 20.33 8.39 -16.62
C GLU A 235 19.46 7.98 -17.79
N ILE A 236 18.43 7.16 -17.54
CA ILE A 236 17.44 6.80 -18.55
C ILE A 236 16.72 8.05 -19.08
N ALA A 237 16.27 8.93 -18.17
CA ALA A 237 15.60 10.18 -18.55
C ALA A 237 16.51 11.10 -19.36
N HIS A 238 17.78 11.25 -18.98
CA HIS A 238 18.77 12.04 -19.69
C HIS A 238 19.00 11.50 -21.11
N GLY A 239 19.19 10.17 -21.26
CA GLY A 239 19.31 9.53 -22.56
C GLY A 239 18.11 9.79 -23.49
N ILE A 240 16.88 9.73 -22.94
CA ILE A 240 15.68 10.08 -23.71
C ILE A 240 15.69 11.55 -24.12
N MET A 241 16.07 12.47 -23.25
CA MET A 241 16.14 13.90 -23.58
C MET A 241 17.14 14.20 -24.68
N ILE A 242 18.28 13.51 -24.71
CA ILE A 242 19.27 13.61 -25.80
C ILE A 242 18.64 13.13 -27.11
N GLU A 243 18.01 11.96 -27.11
CA GLU A 243 17.41 11.35 -28.31
C GLU A 243 16.32 12.24 -28.96
N ILE A 244 15.56 12.97 -28.15
CA ILE A 244 14.51 13.87 -28.65
C ILE A 244 14.97 15.32 -28.81
N GLY A 245 16.27 15.59 -28.64
CA GLY A 245 16.88 16.90 -28.84
C GLY A 245 16.59 17.93 -27.74
N LEU A 246 16.16 17.51 -26.56
CA LEU A 246 15.92 18.39 -25.40
C LEU A 246 17.17 18.58 -24.52
N SER A 247 18.21 17.76 -24.68
CA SER A 247 19.51 17.89 -24.01
C SER A 247 20.63 17.70 -25.02
N ASP A 248 21.75 18.39 -24.78
CA ASP A 248 22.95 18.25 -25.58
C ASP A 248 23.76 17.03 -25.06
N PRO A 249 24.22 16.11 -25.95
CA PRO A 249 25.02 14.95 -25.55
C PRO A 249 26.38 15.33 -24.92
N GLU A 250 26.92 16.53 -25.21
CA GLU A 250 28.18 17.04 -24.64
C GLU A 250 28.02 17.54 -23.19
N ILE A 251 26.78 17.77 -22.74
CA ILE A 251 26.51 18.23 -21.37
C ILE A 251 26.27 17.02 -20.45
N SER A 252 27.08 16.92 -19.41
CA SER A 252 26.96 15.80 -18.46
C SER A 252 25.63 15.83 -17.66
N LEU A 253 25.24 14.66 -17.18
CA LEU A 253 24.05 14.49 -16.31
C LEU A 253 24.11 15.43 -15.08
N GLU A 254 25.30 15.55 -14.49
CA GLU A 254 25.51 16.33 -13.29
C GLU A 254 25.41 17.84 -13.55
N GLU A 255 25.77 18.30 -14.75
CA GLU A 255 25.62 19.72 -15.14
C GLU A 255 24.17 20.09 -15.45
N ARG A 256 23.45 19.20 -16.12
CA ARG A 256 22.05 19.40 -16.48
C ARG A 256 21.22 18.15 -16.23
N SER A 257 20.82 17.95 -14.99
CA SER A 257 19.92 16.84 -14.66
C SER A 257 18.58 16.94 -15.40
N PRO A 258 18.03 15.82 -15.92
CA PRO A 258 16.76 15.78 -16.63
C PRO A 258 15.54 15.97 -15.71
N GLY A 259 15.73 15.76 -14.39
CA GLY A 259 14.67 15.83 -13.39
C GLY A 259 14.92 16.92 -12.37
N ARG A 260 13.89 17.22 -11.57
CA ARG A 260 13.99 18.14 -10.42
C ARG A 260 13.47 17.44 -9.17
N GLY A 261 14.38 17.11 -8.26
CA GLY A 261 14.02 16.63 -6.93
C GLY A 261 13.22 17.65 -6.14
N ARG A 262 12.31 17.15 -5.32
CA ARG A 262 11.50 17.95 -4.39
C ARG A 262 11.60 17.43 -2.97
N GLY A 263 11.11 18.24 -2.02
CA GLY A 263 11.10 17.87 -0.61
C GLY A 263 12.48 17.92 0.03
N SER A 264 12.68 17.10 1.03
CA SER A 264 13.90 17.06 1.85
C SER A 264 15.13 16.53 1.12
N SER A 265 14.95 15.73 0.05
CA SER A 265 16.05 15.21 -0.79
C SER A 265 16.90 16.28 -1.42
N VAL A 266 16.36 17.50 -1.57
CA VAL A 266 17.05 18.67 -2.16
C VAL A 266 18.22 19.16 -1.30
N SER A 267 18.23 18.88 0.01
CA SER A 267 19.29 19.31 0.93
C SER A 267 20.51 18.38 0.97
N MET A 268 20.47 17.24 0.26
CA MET A 268 21.57 16.27 0.26
C MET A 268 22.61 16.57 -0.81
N LEU A 269 23.89 16.53 -0.42
CA LEU A 269 25.02 16.63 -1.35
C LEU A 269 25.08 15.42 -2.28
N VAL A 270 24.88 14.20 -1.76
CA VAL A 270 24.78 12.99 -2.58
C VAL A 270 23.68 13.15 -3.64
N GLY A 271 22.48 13.62 -3.27
CA GLY A 271 21.38 13.87 -4.21
C GLY A 271 21.75 14.91 -5.30
N TYR A 272 22.48 15.96 -4.95
CA TYR A 272 22.97 16.94 -5.91
C TYR A 272 24.04 16.36 -6.86
N LEU A 273 24.94 15.53 -6.35
CA LEU A 273 26.03 14.94 -7.13
C LEU A 273 25.52 13.87 -8.10
N ILE A 274 24.54 13.07 -7.73
CA ILE A 274 23.97 12.03 -8.62
C ILE A 274 22.83 12.54 -9.51
N GLY A 275 22.52 13.84 -9.48
CA GLY A 275 21.57 14.46 -10.38
C GLY A 275 20.11 14.43 -9.92
N ILE A 276 19.79 14.06 -8.67
CA ILE A 276 18.43 14.17 -8.10
C ILE A 276 18.05 15.64 -7.91
N SER A 277 18.96 16.47 -7.41
CA SER A 277 18.73 17.88 -7.11
C SER A 277 19.55 18.80 -7.98
N HIS A 278 19.00 19.98 -8.33
CA HIS A 278 19.72 21.09 -8.98
C HIS A 278 20.29 22.09 -7.98
N ILE A 279 19.94 21.95 -6.71
CA ILE A 279 20.31 22.92 -5.67
C ILE A 279 21.58 22.42 -4.99
N ASP A 280 22.63 23.25 -5.03
CA ASP A 280 23.89 23.00 -4.37
C ASP A 280 23.74 23.22 -2.85
N PRO A 281 23.74 22.16 -2.03
CA PRO A 281 23.54 22.32 -0.59
C PRO A 281 24.74 22.96 0.12
N ILE A 282 25.93 22.90 -0.46
CA ILE A 282 27.12 23.55 0.07
C ILE A 282 27.06 25.05 -0.13
N LYS A 283 26.67 25.49 -1.33
CA LYS A 283 26.52 26.89 -1.70
C LYS A 283 25.43 27.59 -0.91
N PHE A 284 24.31 26.93 -0.69
CA PHE A 284 23.17 27.49 0.02
C PHE A 284 23.10 27.11 1.50
N ASP A 285 24.13 26.45 2.02
CA ASP A 285 24.29 26.07 3.44
C ASP A 285 23.03 25.31 3.98
N LEU A 286 22.56 24.32 3.23
CA LEU A 286 21.35 23.56 3.57
C LEU A 286 21.66 22.51 4.65
N SER A 287 20.80 22.47 5.68
CA SER A 287 20.91 21.49 6.77
C SER A 287 20.46 20.09 6.33
N LEU A 288 21.16 19.06 6.85
CA LEU A 288 20.84 17.64 6.62
C LEU A 288 19.68 17.13 7.49
N GLU A 289 19.38 17.82 8.60
CA GLU A 289 18.50 17.35 9.69
C GLU A 289 17.06 16.99 9.28
N ARG A 290 16.63 17.33 8.06
CA ARG A 290 15.27 17.09 7.59
C ARG A 290 15.08 15.82 6.77
N PHE A 291 16.15 15.19 6.27
CA PHE A 291 16.03 14.09 5.31
C PHE A 291 16.34 12.74 5.93
N ILE A 292 17.40 12.64 6.71
CA ILE A 292 17.81 11.40 7.37
C ILE A 292 18.02 11.74 8.86
N THR A 293 17.13 11.26 9.70
CA THR A 293 17.35 11.24 11.16
C THR A 293 18.09 9.96 11.54
N ASP A 294 18.77 9.95 12.68
CA ASP A 294 19.53 8.78 13.16
C ASP A 294 18.67 7.51 13.32
N ASP A 295 17.35 7.62 13.29
CA ASP A 295 16.40 6.53 13.42
C ASP A 295 15.41 6.51 12.24
N ILE A 296 15.85 5.92 11.10
CA ILE A 296 14.98 5.64 9.92
C ILE A 296 14.22 4.31 10.08
N SER A 297 14.30 3.65 11.23
CA SER A 297 13.67 2.34 11.45
C SER A 297 12.18 2.31 11.08
N ASN A 298 11.52 3.47 10.91
CA ASN A 298 10.08 3.60 10.66
C ASN A 298 9.66 4.36 9.40
N CYS A 299 10.57 4.90 8.58
CA CYS A 299 10.15 5.64 7.38
C CYS A 299 11.23 5.65 6.30
N LEU A 300 10.95 5.03 5.15
CA LEU A 300 11.78 5.18 3.96
C LEU A 300 11.80 6.65 3.51
N PRO A 301 12.95 7.20 3.11
CA PRO A 301 12.99 8.55 2.58
C PRO A 301 12.15 8.62 1.30
N ASP A 302 11.26 9.61 1.25
CA ASP A 302 10.44 9.90 0.08
C ASP A 302 11.19 10.89 -0.83
N ILE A 303 11.56 10.44 -2.02
CA ILE A 303 12.23 11.25 -3.03
C ILE A 303 11.31 11.44 -4.23
N ASP A 304 10.74 12.62 -4.34
CA ASP A 304 9.97 13.02 -5.51
C ASP A 304 10.89 13.64 -6.58
N ILE A 305 10.74 13.22 -7.83
CA ILE A 305 11.44 13.82 -8.97
C ILE A 305 10.43 14.18 -10.06
N ASP A 306 10.39 15.46 -10.42
CA ASP A 306 9.60 15.93 -11.56
C ASP A 306 10.40 15.81 -12.86
N PHE A 307 9.81 15.21 -13.88
CA PHE A 307 10.39 15.09 -15.22
C PHE A 307 9.57 15.89 -16.26
N PRO A 308 10.21 16.36 -17.37
CA PRO A 308 9.47 16.98 -18.46
C PRO A 308 8.39 16.07 -19.03
N ARG A 309 7.24 16.66 -19.37
CA ARG A 309 6.09 15.92 -19.90
C ARG A 309 6.41 15.13 -21.16
N GLU A 310 7.30 15.67 -21.98
CA GLU A 310 7.71 15.16 -23.30
C GLU A 310 8.34 13.76 -23.20
N ILE A 311 9.06 13.47 -22.11
CA ILE A 311 9.75 12.19 -21.92
C ILE A 311 8.90 11.15 -21.18
N ARG A 312 7.76 11.53 -20.60
CA ARG A 312 6.98 10.71 -19.63
C ARG A 312 6.69 9.30 -20.14
N GLU A 313 6.14 9.16 -21.34
CA GLU A 313 5.72 7.85 -21.85
C GLU A 313 6.93 6.95 -22.15
N GLN A 314 8.00 7.52 -22.69
CA GLN A 314 9.21 6.77 -23.00
C GLN A 314 9.94 6.37 -21.70
N LEU A 315 9.97 7.25 -20.70
CA LEU A 315 10.57 6.98 -19.40
C LEU A 315 9.86 5.81 -18.71
N ILE A 316 8.54 5.81 -18.64
CA ILE A 316 7.75 4.71 -18.08
C ILE A 316 8.04 3.41 -18.80
N LYS A 317 8.06 3.41 -20.14
CA LYS A 317 8.35 2.21 -20.93
C LYS A 317 9.74 1.64 -20.66
N ARG A 318 10.78 2.49 -20.59
CA ARG A 318 12.17 2.05 -20.36
C ARG A 318 12.40 1.57 -18.93
N ILE A 319 11.73 2.18 -17.93
CA ILE A 319 11.73 1.69 -16.57
C ILE A 319 11.15 0.28 -16.51
N HIS A 320 9.96 0.05 -17.09
CA HIS A 320 9.37 -1.28 -17.17
C HIS A 320 10.20 -2.29 -17.97
N GLN A 321 10.89 -1.85 -19.03
CA GLN A 321 11.80 -2.72 -19.79
C GLN A 321 13.02 -3.13 -18.97
N LYS A 322 13.56 -2.22 -18.16
CA LYS A 322 14.78 -2.48 -17.36
C LYS A 322 14.49 -3.38 -16.15
N TRP A 323 13.42 -3.12 -15.42
CA TRP A 323 13.14 -3.83 -14.17
C TRP A 323 11.93 -4.78 -14.23
N GLY A 324 11.12 -4.72 -15.28
CA GLY A 324 9.91 -5.54 -15.44
C GLY A 324 8.67 -4.93 -14.78
N PRO A 325 7.48 -5.40 -15.16
CA PRO A 325 6.21 -4.86 -14.67
C PRO A 325 5.91 -5.19 -13.20
N GLU A 326 6.69 -6.08 -12.60
CA GLU A 326 6.50 -6.56 -11.22
C GLU A 326 7.24 -5.70 -10.18
N HIS A 327 8.03 -4.71 -10.64
CA HIS A 327 8.87 -3.85 -9.80
C HIS A 327 8.42 -2.38 -9.81
N ALA A 328 7.24 -2.05 -10.30
CA ALA A 328 6.74 -0.66 -10.38
C ALA A 328 5.74 -0.35 -9.28
#